data_9f662c8c2dfa28019e953ccfd786f0bb
#
_entry.id   9f662c8c2dfa28019e953ccfd786f0bb
#
_cell.length_a   1.000
_cell.length_b   1.000
_cell.length_c   1.000
_cell.angle_alpha   90.00
_cell.angle_beta   90.00
_cell.angle_gamma   90.00
#
_symmetry.space_group_name_H-M   'P 1'
#
loop_
_entity.id
_entity.type
_entity.pdbx_description
1 polymer ?
#
loop_
_entity_poly.entity_id
_entity_poly.type
_entity_poly.pdbx_seq_one_letter_code
_entity_poly.pdbx_strand_id
1 'polypeptide(L)'
;MDKKAFKEFCKNEFEVHGFKKQRNVFYLTGHDLLCGIEPQKSNYADVYYVNYYYFIGEFEAITGYPTHYESDIQGRITVMSRKQTSHGKQFMTAQIEYEEYTEEELRPFFERAFEEEILPPVNRGKSFILDNIGKLYSLTMRKEEVLRKLKL
;
A
#
# COMPACT_ATOMS: atom_id res chain seq x y z
N MET A 1 13.26 15.40 -1.91
CA MET A 1 12.52 16.09 -0.82
C MET A 1 13.02 15.63 0.53
N ASP A 2 12.81 16.46 1.55
CA ASP A 2 13.12 16.02 2.91
C ASP A 2 12.04 15.09 3.46
N LYS A 3 12.27 14.56 4.64
CA LYS A 3 11.39 13.61 5.32
C LYS A 3 9.98 14.16 5.55
N LYS A 4 9.90 15.44 5.98
CA LYS A 4 8.62 16.11 6.24
C LYS A 4 7.82 16.28 4.94
N ALA A 5 8.48 16.72 3.88
CA ALA A 5 7.85 16.88 2.57
C ALA A 5 7.35 15.57 2.00
N PHE A 6 8.11 14.48 2.15
CA PHE A 6 7.69 13.17 1.71
C PHE A 6 6.44 12.67 2.47
N LYS A 7 6.41 12.84 3.78
CA LYS A 7 5.25 12.47 4.59
C LYS A 7 4.01 13.24 4.20
N GLU A 8 4.16 14.54 3.94
CA GLU A 8 3.06 15.38 3.49
C GLU A 8 2.57 15.00 2.09
N PHE A 9 3.49 14.67 1.20
CA PHE A 9 3.15 14.15 -0.12
C PHE A 9 2.31 12.87 -0.01
N CYS A 10 2.73 11.91 0.82
CA CYS A 10 1.98 10.67 1.05
C CYS A 10 0.58 10.97 1.59
N LYS A 11 0.49 11.82 2.60
CA LYS A 11 -0.80 12.20 3.19
C LYS A 11 -1.75 12.76 2.14
N ASN A 12 -1.28 13.68 1.31
CA ASN A 12 -2.09 14.31 0.27
C ASN A 12 -2.56 13.29 -0.78
N GLU A 13 -1.67 12.40 -1.20
CA GLU A 13 -2.00 11.34 -2.15
C GLU A 13 -3.04 10.37 -1.57
N PHE A 14 -2.90 9.99 -0.31
CA PHE A 14 -3.85 9.10 0.36
C PHE A 14 -5.23 9.76 0.50
N GLU A 15 -5.28 11.01 0.93
CA GLU A 15 -6.53 11.75 1.13
C GLU A 15 -7.26 12.03 -0.19
N VAL A 16 -6.53 12.31 -1.26
CA VAL A 16 -7.12 12.50 -2.59
C VAL A 16 -7.86 11.24 -3.05
N HIS A 17 -7.38 10.06 -2.67
CA HIS A 17 -8.01 8.79 -3.02
C HIS A 17 -9.06 8.32 -1.99
N GLY A 18 -9.43 9.18 -1.05
CA GLY A 18 -10.51 8.93 -0.12
C GLY A 18 -10.12 8.33 1.21
N PHE A 19 -8.84 8.11 1.44
CA PHE A 19 -8.36 7.56 2.71
C PHE A 19 -8.46 8.60 3.82
N LYS A 20 -8.79 8.14 5.02
CA LYS A 20 -8.88 8.98 6.22
C LYS A 20 -7.95 8.46 7.29
N LYS A 21 -7.22 9.38 7.91
CA LYS A 21 -6.25 9.05 8.96
C LYS A 21 -6.96 8.65 10.26
N GLN A 22 -6.51 7.53 10.82
CA GLN A 22 -6.87 7.10 12.16
C GLN A 22 -5.59 6.60 12.84
N ARG A 23 -5.14 7.30 13.84
CA ARG A 23 -3.81 7.10 14.46
C ARG A 23 -2.70 7.36 13.43
N ASN A 24 -1.88 6.36 13.11
CA ASN A 24 -0.77 6.49 12.17
C ASN A 24 -1.04 5.88 10.80
N VAL A 25 -2.22 5.32 10.60
CA VAL A 25 -2.61 4.63 9.37
C VAL A 25 -3.79 5.34 8.72
N PHE A 26 -3.80 5.38 7.41
CA PHE A 26 -4.93 5.90 6.63
C PHE A 26 -5.78 4.73 6.17
N TYR A 27 -7.11 4.84 6.30
CA TYR A 27 -8.03 3.74 5.99
C TYR A 27 -9.08 4.16 4.97
N LEU A 28 -9.49 3.18 4.16
CA LEU A 28 -10.59 3.31 3.21
C LEU A 28 -11.42 2.04 3.26
N THR A 29 -12.70 2.18 3.58
CA THR A 29 -13.63 1.06 3.66
C THR A 29 -14.11 0.66 2.28
N GLY A 30 -13.99 -0.62 1.94
CA GLY A 30 -14.54 -1.19 0.73
C GLY A 30 -15.82 -1.97 1.00
N HIS A 31 -16.31 -2.67 -0.03
CA HIS A 31 -17.56 -3.42 0.03
C HIS A 31 -17.49 -4.57 1.05
N ASP A 32 -16.44 -5.37 1.01
CA ASP A 32 -16.28 -6.55 1.88
C ASP A 32 -14.87 -6.63 2.46
N LEU A 33 -14.17 -5.51 2.48
CA LEU A 33 -12.84 -5.42 3.04
C LEU A 33 -12.54 -3.98 3.48
N LEU A 34 -11.48 -3.85 4.26
CA LEU A 34 -10.89 -2.57 4.66
C LEU A 34 -9.48 -2.49 4.09
N CYS A 35 -9.13 -1.35 3.54
CA CYS A 35 -7.77 -1.06 3.09
C CYS A 35 -7.11 -0.06 4.03
N GLY A 36 -5.89 -0.37 4.47
CA GLY A 36 -5.05 0.54 5.23
C GLY A 36 -3.79 0.88 4.44
N ILE A 37 -3.25 2.07 4.61
CA ILE A 37 -2.02 2.50 3.96
C ILE A 37 -1.23 3.41 4.89
N GLU A 38 0.10 3.25 4.91
CA GLU A 38 0.98 4.08 5.72
C GLU A 38 2.40 4.15 5.15
N PRO A 39 3.10 5.29 5.34
CA PRO A 39 4.53 5.34 5.11
C PRO A 39 5.27 4.80 6.33
N GLN A 40 6.28 3.98 6.10
CA GLN A 40 7.12 3.39 7.14
C GLN A 40 8.57 3.76 6.91
N LYS A 41 9.17 4.50 7.84
CA LYS A 41 10.60 4.85 7.78
C LYS A 41 11.45 3.63 8.11
N SER A 42 12.45 3.37 7.28
CA SER A 42 13.46 2.35 7.60
C SER A 42 14.27 2.76 8.83
N ASN A 43 14.61 1.78 9.68
CA ASN A 43 15.49 2.00 10.83
C ASN A 43 16.97 2.03 10.46
N TYR A 44 17.32 1.65 9.22
CA TYR A 44 18.70 1.42 8.81
C TYR A 44 19.20 2.38 7.72
N ALA A 45 18.29 3.03 7.00
CA ALA A 45 18.65 3.87 5.86
C ALA A 45 17.63 5.01 5.69
N ASP A 46 17.98 6.01 4.87
CA ASP A 46 17.10 7.14 4.54
C ASP A 46 16.14 6.73 3.41
N VAL A 47 15.33 5.74 3.70
CA VAL A 47 14.31 5.23 2.78
C VAL A 47 12.98 5.10 3.51
N TYR A 48 11.89 5.21 2.75
CA TYR A 48 10.54 4.90 3.21
C TYR A 48 10.00 3.73 2.42
N TYR A 49 9.16 2.94 3.09
CA TYR A 49 8.25 1.99 2.45
C TYR A 49 6.86 2.56 2.56
N VAL A 50 6.06 2.43 1.52
CA VAL A 50 4.64 2.76 1.58
C VAL A 50 3.88 1.45 1.54
N ASN A 51 3.41 1.02 2.71
CA ASN A 51 2.74 -0.26 2.91
C ASN A 51 1.24 -0.09 2.77
N TYR A 52 0.57 -1.02 2.09
CA TYR A 52 -0.87 -1.11 2.11
C TYR A 52 -1.31 -2.49 2.57
N TYR A 53 -2.49 -2.53 3.21
CA TYR A 53 -3.00 -3.69 3.92
C TYR A 53 -4.45 -3.91 3.57
N TYR A 54 -4.85 -5.18 3.46
CA TYR A 54 -6.26 -5.54 3.34
C TYR A 54 -6.69 -6.41 4.50
N PHE A 55 -7.84 -6.07 5.06
CA PHE A 55 -8.51 -6.81 6.11
C PHE A 55 -9.84 -7.29 5.53
N ILE A 56 -10.01 -8.60 5.40
CA ILE A 56 -11.21 -9.18 4.79
C ILE A 56 -12.35 -9.16 5.81
N GLY A 57 -13.49 -8.59 5.44
CA GLY A 57 -14.68 -8.49 6.30
C GLY A 57 -15.28 -7.09 6.27
N GLU A 58 -16.26 -6.87 7.13
CA GLU A 58 -16.91 -5.57 7.27
C GLU A 58 -16.37 -4.85 8.52
N PHE A 59 -16.04 -3.59 8.34
CA PHE A 59 -15.45 -2.78 9.41
C PHE A 59 -16.16 -1.43 9.48
N GLU A 60 -16.41 -0.97 10.72
CA GLU A 60 -17.00 0.33 10.98
C GLU A 60 -16.04 1.20 11.79
N ALA A 61 -15.94 2.47 11.43
CA ALA A 61 -15.05 3.43 12.08
C ALA A 61 -15.35 3.60 13.58
N ILE A 62 -16.60 3.40 13.99
CA ILE A 62 -17.05 3.57 15.39
C ILE A 62 -16.38 2.53 16.32
N THR A 63 -16.17 1.33 15.83
CA THR A 63 -15.55 0.24 16.62
C THR A 63 -14.04 0.27 16.59
N GLY A 64 -13.44 1.17 15.79
CA GLY A 64 -12.02 1.23 15.55
C GLY A 64 -11.59 0.26 14.46
N TYR A 65 -10.41 0.51 13.92
CA TYR A 65 -9.86 -0.33 12.85
C TYR A 65 -8.72 -1.19 13.39
N PRO A 66 -8.51 -2.38 12.79
CA PRO A 66 -7.45 -3.29 13.23
C PRO A 66 -6.07 -2.72 12.92
N THR A 67 -5.05 -3.21 13.63
CA THR A 67 -3.65 -2.86 13.35
C THR A 67 -3.15 -3.65 12.14
N HIS A 68 -2.06 -3.17 11.52
CA HIS A 68 -1.49 -3.84 10.36
C HIS A 68 -1.05 -5.30 10.63
N TYR A 69 -0.76 -5.65 11.87
CA TYR A 69 -0.41 -7.04 12.25
C TYR A 69 -1.56 -8.02 12.01
N GLU A 70 -2.79 -7.54 11.99
CA GLU A 70 -3.99 -8.35 11.79
C GLU A 70 -4.40 -8.45 10.33
N SER A 71 -3.64 -7.83 9.43
CA SER A 71 -3.98 -7.81 8.01
C SER A 71 -3.90 -9.19 7.38
N ASP A 72 -4.79 -9.43 6.43
CA ASP A 72 -4.83 -10.66 5.65
C ASP A 72 -3.84 -10.62 4.47
N ILE A 73 -3.68 -9.45 3.86
CA ILE A 73 -2.83 -9.25 2.69
C ILE A 73 -2.06 -7.95 2.85
N GLN A 74 -0.82 -7.95 2.42
CA GLN A 74 0.04 -6.78 2.46
C GLN A 74 0.70 -6.56 1.10
N GLY A 75 0.97 -5.30 0.77
CA GLY A 75 1.71 -4.91 -0.41
C GLY A 75 2.47 -3.62 -0.17
N ARG A 76 3.28 -3.24 -1.14
CA ARG A 76 4.07 -2.01 -1.10
C ARG A 76 4.01 -1.30 -2.42
N ILE A 77 3.94 0.02 -2.39
CA ILE A 77 4.08 0.83 -3.60
C ILE A 77 5.50 0.73 -4.10
N THR A 78 5.68 0.50 -5.39
CA THR A 78 6.99 0.47 -6.03
C THR A 78 7.19 1.69 -6.93
N VAL A 79 8.43 2.14 -6.99
CA VAL A 79 8.85 3.25 -7.85
C VAL A 79 10.09 2.85 -8.62
N MET A 80 10.39 3.58 -9.70
CA MET A 80 11.64 3.37 -10.43
C MET A 80 12.81 3.83 -9.58
N SER A 81 13.80 2.95 -9.38
CA SER A 81 14.98 3.28 -8.57
C SER A 81 15.86 4.36 -9.23
N ARG A 82 16.56 5.10 -8.40
CA ARG A 82 17.64 6.00 -8.87
C ARG A 82 18.95 5.25 -9.06
N LYS A 83 19.07 4.09 -8.43
CA LYS A 83 20.24 3.21 -8.63
C LYS A 83 20.06 2.38 -9.87
N GLN A 84 21.17 1.99 -10.47
CA GLN A 84 21.17 1.11 -11.63
C GLN A 84 21.77 -0.24 -11.27
N THR A 85 21.35 -1.28 -11.98
CA THR A 85 21.99 -2.58 -11.88
C THR A 85 23.43 -2.51 -12.45
N SER A 86 24.22 -3.58 -12.27
CA SER A 86 25.55 -3.69 -12.84
C SER A 86 25.58 -3.56 -14.38
N HIS A 87 24.43 -3.77 -15.03
CA HIS A 87 24.25 -3.62 -16.47
C HIS A 87 23.67 -2.25 -16.89
N GLY A 88 23.61 -1.29 -15.96
CA GLY A 88 23.14 0.06 -16.24
C GLY A 88 21.63 0.21 -16.34
N LYS A 89 20.85 -0.78 -15.90
CA LYS A 89 19.38 -0.74 -15.96
C LYS A 89 18.78 -0.27 -14.63
N GLN A 90 17.78 0.59 -14.71
CA GLN A 90 16.96 0.93 -13.56
C GLN A 90 15.99 -0.23 -13.26
N PHE A 91 15.49 -0.31 -12.03
CA PHE A 91 14.59 -1.36 -11.59
C PHE A 91 13.51 -0.80 -10.66
N MET A 92 12.36 -1.47 -10.60
CA MET A 92 11.31 -1.10 -9.67
C MET A 92 11.70 -1.55 -8.27
N THR A 93 11.43 -0.69 -7.28
CA THR A 93 11.80 -0.93 -5.89
C THR A 93 10.74 -0.39 -4.93
N ALA A 94 10.52 -1.11 -3.83
CA ALA A 94 9.70 -0.62 -2.73
C ALA A 94 10.50 0.27 -1.76
N GLN A 95 11.82 0.28 -1.86
CA GLN A 95 12.69 1.15 -1.07
C GLN A 95 12.75 2.53 -1.71
N ILE A 96 11.97 3.45 -1.19
CA ILE A 96 11.89 4.81 -1.74
C ILE A 96 12.94 5.69 -1.08
N GLU A 97 14.00 5.98 -1.80
CA GLU A 97 15.04 6.93 -1.38
C GLU A 97 14.49 8.35 -1.56
N TYR A 98 13.65 8.79 -0.63
CA TYR A 98 12.80 9.98 -0.76
C TYR A 98 13.57 11.26 -1.06
N GLU A 99 14.81 11.38 -0.60
CA GLU A 99 15.64 12.55 -0.87
C GLU A 99 16.03 12.70 -2.34
N GLU A 100 15.98 11.60 -3.10
CA GLU A 100 16.36 11.56 -4.51
C GLU A 100 15.23 11.89 -5.48
N TYR A 101 14.02 12.18 -4.98
CA TYR A 101 12.84 12.40 -5.82
C TYR A 101 12.18 13.74 -5.54
N THR A 102 11.51 14.27 -6.56
CA THR A 102 10.51 15.33 -6.40
C THR A 102 9.11 14.69 -6.36
N GLU A 103 8.12 15.48 -5.95
CA GLU A 103 6.73 15.02 -5.96
C GLU A 103 6.27 14.63 -7.36
N GLU A 104 6.62 15.44 -8.37
CA GLU A 104 6.25 15.17 -9.75
C GLU A 104 6.84 13.84 -10.27
N GLU A 105 8.03 13.48 -9.81
CA GLU A 105 8.67 12.22 -10.18
C GLU A 105 8.01 11.00 -9.53
N LEU A 106 7.53 11.14 -8.29
CA LEU A 106 6.87 10.04 -7.56
C LEU A 106 5.40 9.86 -7.93
N ARG A 107 4.71 10.93 -8.24
CA ARG A 107 3.25 10.91 -8.44
C ARG A 107 2.78 9.88 -9.48
N PRO A 108 3.39 9.73 -10.66
CA PRO A 108 2.94 8.72 -11.60
C PRO A 108 2.98 7.29 -11.06
N PHE A 109 3.97 6.97 -10.23
CA PHE A 109 4.08 5.64 -9.63
C PHE A 109 3.02 5.40 -8.56
N PHE A 110 2.72 6.44 -7.77
CA PHE A 110 1.64 6.38 -6.78
C PHE A 110 0.28 6.24 -7.48
N GLU A 111 0.01 7.05 -8.49
CA GLU A 111 -1.25 6.97 -9.25
C GLU A 111 -1.44 5.59 -9.87
N ARG A 112 -0.40 5.02 -10.48
CA ARG A 112 -0.47 3.67 -11.04
C ARG A 112 -0.76 2.64 -9.95
N ALA A 113 -0.10 2.72 -8.81
CA ALA A 113 -0.33 1.79 -7.71
C ALA A 113 -1.77 1.87 -7.22
N PHE A 114 -2.33 3.08 -7.05
CA PHE A 114 -3.73 3.24 -6.67
C PHE A 114 -4.68 2.68 -7.70
N GLU A 115 -4.48 2.98 -8.97
CA GLU A 115 -5.38 2.55 -10.04
C GLU A 115 -5.33 1.04 -10.29
N GLU A 116 -4.16 0.44 -10.26
CA GLU A 116 -3.96 -0.95 -10.67
C GLU A 116 -3.98 -1.95 -9.52
N GLU A 117 -3.55 -1.54 -8.32
CA GLU A 117 -3.35 -2.47 -7.21
C GLU A 117 -4.20 -2.15 -5.97
N ILE A 118 -4.25 -0.88 -5.55
CA ILE A 118 -4.79 -0.53 -4.24
C ILE A 118 -6.30 -0.34 -4.26
N LEU A 119 -6.82 0.43 -5.21
CA LEU A 119 -8.25 0.74 -5.28
C LEU A 119 -9.13 -0.37 -5.88
N PRO A 120 -8.66 -1.20 -6.84
CA PRO A 120 -9.52 -2.24 -7.39
C PRO A 120 -10.14 -3.19 -6.36
N PRO A 121 -9.41 -3.69 -5.34
CA PRO A 121 -10.05 -4.49 -4.28
C PRO A 121 -11.10 -3.70 -3.47
N VAL A 122 -10.85 -2.43 -3.21
CA VAL A 122 -11.80 -1.57 -2.50
C VAL A 122 -13.10 -1.44 -3.29
N ASN A 123 -13.00 -1.23 -4.60
CA ASN A 123 -14.13 -0.99 -5.48
C ASN A 123 -14.86 -2.27 -5.91
N ARG A 124 -14.13 -3.36 -6.10
CA ARG A 124 -14.65 -4.64 -6.64
C ARG A 124 -14.81 -5.73 -5.59
N GLY A 125 -14.22 -5.53 -4.41
CA GLY A 125 -14.27 -6.50 -3.33
C GLY A 125 -13.14 -7.52 -3.37
N LYS A 126 -13.21 -8.47 -2.43
CA LYS A 126 -12.19 -9.50 -2.22
C LYS A 126 -11.99 -10.43 -3.41
N SER A 127 -12.99 -10.56 -4.29
CA SER A 127 -12.86 -11.40 -5.49
C SER A 127 -11.74 -10.91 -6.40
N PHE A 128 -11.51 -9.60 -6.47
CA PHE A 128 -10.40 -9.05 -7.25
C PHE A 128 -9.05 -9.53 -6.70
N ILE A 129 -8.90 -9.60 -5.39
CA ILE A 129 -7.68 -10.12 -4.76
C ILE A 129 -7.50 -11.59 -5.13
N LEU A 130 -8.56 -12.39 -5.00
CA LEU A 130 -8.51 -13.82 -5.30
C LEU A 130 -8.09 -14.07 -6.76
N ASP A 131 -8.64 -13.30 -7.70
CA ASP A 131 -8.35 -13.45 -9.13
C ASP A 131 -6.91 -13.04 -9.49
N ASN A 132 -6.25 -12.26 -8.61
CA ASN A 132 -4.92 -11.72 -8.87
C ASN A 132 -3.85 -12.22 -7.89
N ILE A 133 -4.15 -13.29 -7.17
CA ILE A 133 -3.15 -13.97 -6.33
C ILE A 133 -2.03 -14.49 -7.22
N GLY A 134 -0.78 -14.18 -6.82
CA GLY A 134 0.40 -14.57 -7.59
C GLY A 134 0.78 -13.58 -8.70
N LYS A 135 -0.11 -12.63 -9.05
CA LYS A 135 0.18 -11.57 -10.02
C LYS A 135 0.43 -10.24 -9.31
N LEU A 136 -0.56 -9.74 -8.57
CA LEU A 136 -0.50 -8.47 -7.87
C LEU A 136 -0.33 -8.64 -6.36
N TYR A 137 -0.87 -9.73 -5.82
CA TYR A 137 -0.89 -9.96 -4.38
C TYR A 137 -0.23 -11.29 -4.04
N SER A 138 0.51 -11.29 -2.93
CA SER A 138 1.08 -12.52 -2.37
C SER A 138 0.54 -12.73 -0.96
N LEU A 139 0.27 -14.00 -0.62
CA LEU A 139 -0.20 -14.37 0.70
C LEU A 139 0.98 -14.47 1.66
N THR A 140 0.77 -13.99 2.87
CA THR A 140 1.73 -14.07 3.96
C THR A 140 1.48 -15.33 4.80
N MET A 141 1.82 -15.31 6.08
CA MET A 141 1.96 -16.52 6.91
C MET A 141 0.70 -17.38 7.09
N ARG A 142 -0.51 -16.84 6.95
CA ARG A 142 -1.78 -17.56 7.20
C ARG A 142 -2.51 -17.87 5.90
N LYS A 143 -1.80 -18.45 4.94
CA LYS A 143 -2.29 -18.63 3.56
C LYS A 143 -3.64 -19.34 3.46
N GLU A 144 -3.83 -20.46 4.18
CA GLU A 144 -5.06 -21.24 4.11
C GLU A 144 -6.26 -20.48 4.67
N GLU A 145 -6.07 -19.80 5.80
CA GLU A 145 -7.11 -18.99 6.42
C GLU A 145 -7.52 -17.81 5.52
N VAL A 146 -6.55 -17.12 4.94
CA VAL A 146 -6.82 -16.00 4.05
C VAL A 146 -7.54 -16.46 2.79
N LEU A 147 -7.07 -17.55 2.16
CA LEU A 147 -7.75 -18.11 0.99
C LEU A 147 -9.19 -18.48 1.29
N ARG A 148 -9.46 -19.08 2.45
CA ARG A 148 -10.82 -19.39 2.89
C ARG A 148 -11.68 -18.14 2.99
N LYS A 149 -11.17 -17.08 3.62
CA LYS A 149 -11.89 -15.79 3.73
C LYS A 149 -12.19 -15.18 2.36
N LEU A 150 -11.25 -15.27 1.43
CA LEU A 150 -11.43 -14.72 0.08
C LEU A 150 -12.50 -15.46 -0.71
N LYS A 151 -12.70 -16.76 -0.45
CA LYS A 151 -13.66 -17.60 -1.15
C LYS A 151 -15.06 -17.59 -0.55
N LEU A 152 -15.22 -17.07 0.63
CA LEU A 152 -16.54 -16.93 1.27
C LEU A 152 -17.37 -15.80 0.60
#